data_1056bd0e64e8059cd01546c0aeec7e0e
#
_entry.id   1056bd0e64e8059cd01546c0aeec7e0e
#
_cell.length_a   1.000
_cell.length_b   1.000
_cell.length_c   1.000
_cell.angle_alpha   90.00
_cell.angle_beta   90.00
_cell.angle_gamma   90.00
#
_symmetry.space_group_name_H-M   'P 1'
#
loop_
_entity.id
_entity.type
_entity.pdbx_description
1 polymer ?
#
loop_
_entity_poly.entity_id
_entity_poly.type
_entity_poly.pdbx_seq_one_letter_code
_entity_poly.pdbx_strand_id
1 'polypeptide(L)'
;MVVRRKEVCMVSKKIQKALLGNSAIRAMFVEGKEMAAKYGAENVYDFSLGNPATPAPEAFHAAVRDLLDEADANGAAGSLALHGYMENAGYKEVRQTIADNLNRRFGTKFDAHNLIMTVGAAGGLNIIFKTILDPGDEVIAFAPFFGEYRQYAANFDAKLVTVQPDLDTFQPDLSDLEAKITAKTKALIVNTPNNPTGVIYKPETMQSIGAILEKKQKEYGTDIYLISDEPYRELVYDGNSEDFLTKYYKNTIVGYSFSKSLSLPGERIGYVVVPDEAADAEELIRGIEISNRTLGFVNAPSLVQQAVARCLEEKTDVSFYDENRKMLYEGLTKLGFTCVKPEGAFYLWVKSPMEDEEAFVNEGKKFHLLMVKGGAFGCPGYVRLAYCVSHETIERSLPAFAKLAESCGLTA
;
A
#
# COMPACT_ATOMS: atom_id res chain seq x y z
N MET A 1 54.07 11.86 6.98
CA MET A 1 52.99 11.19 7.67
C MET A 1 51.70 11.90 7.27
N VAL A 2 51.01 11.42 6.20
CA VAL A 2 49.78 12.04 5.70
C VAL A 2 48.65 11.54 6.58
N VAL A 3 48.15 12.38 7.47
CA VAL A 3 46.96 12.12 8.24
C VAL A 3 45.77 12.07 7.24
N ARG A 4 45.33 10.86 6.88
CA ARG A 4 44.04 10.68 6.19
C ARG A 4 42.97 11.29 7.09
N ARG A 5 42.42 12.46 6.74
CA ARG A 5 41.18 12.95 7.31
C ARG A 5 40.15 11.84 7.10
N LYS A 6 39.55 11.31 8.20
CA LYS A 6 38.32 10.53 8.10
C LYS A 6 37.36 11.39 7.30
N GLU A 7 36.98 10.92 6.12
CA GLU A 7 35.90 11.58 5.36
C GLU A 7 34.67 11.60 6.24
N VAL A 8 34.32 12.75 6.76
CA VAL A 8 33.09 12.93 7.53
C VAL A 8 31.99 12.91 6.51
N CYS A 9 31.19 11.82 6.51
CA CYS A 9 30.01 11.75 5.66
C CYS A 9 29.03 12.85 6.12
N MET A 10 28.69 13.78 5.23
CA MET A 10 27.79 14.90 5.51
C MET A 10 26.33 14.52 5.45
N VAL A 11 25.99 13.30 5.01
CA VAL A 11 24.63 12.76 5.01
C VAL A 11 24.20 12.45 6.45
N SER A 12 22.96 12.79 6.80
CA SER A 12 22.43 12.55 8.14
C SER A 12 22.50 11.06 8.52
N LYS A 13 22.67 10.77 9.82
CA LYS A 13 22.73 9.40 10.32
C LYS A 13 21.47 8.58 10.00
N LYS A 14 20.30 9.21 9.96
CA LYS A 14 19.04 8.57 9.53
C LYS A 14 19.15 8.06 8.10
N ILE A 15 19.60 8.91 7.17
CA ILE A 15 19.76 8.53 5.77
C ILE A 15 20.88 7.52 5.57
N GLN A 16 22.01 7.66 6.30
CA GLN A 16 23.08 6.64 6.25
C GLN A 16 22.54 5.25 6.64
N LYS A 17 21.70 5.18 7.70
CA LYS A 17 21.06 3.94 8.12
C LYS A 17 20.07 3.42 7.06
N ALA A 18 19.27 4.30 6.46
CA ALA A 18 18.34 3.94 5.39
C ALA A 18 19.04 3.42 4.13
N LEU A 19 20.22 3.98 3.79
CA LEU A 19 21.04 3.51 2.66
C LEU A 19 21.56 2.07 2.86
N LEU A 20 21.80 1.66 4.11
CA LEU A 20 22.18 0.27 4.44
C LEU A 20 21.01 -0.71 4.33
N GLY A 21 19.78 -0.22 4.46
CA GLY A 21 18.55 -0.99 4.38
C GLY A 21 17.80 -0.77 3.05
N ASN A 22 18.51 -0.77 1.91
CA ASN A 22 17.90 -0.57 0.59
C ASN A 22 16.60 -1.37 0.43
N SER A 23 15.55 -0.72 -0.09
CA SER A 23 14.30 -1.39 -0.43
C SER A 23 14.59 -2.57 -1.38
N ALA A 24 14.35 -3.80 -0.90
CA ALA A 24 14.57 -5.02 -1.68
C ALA A 24 13.77 -4.99 -2.99
N ILE A 25 12.58 -4.39 -2.98
CA ILE A 25 11.72 -4.19 -4.16
C ILE A 25 12.44 -3.32 -5.19
N ARG A 26 13.03 -2.20 -4.76
CA ARG A 26 13.71 -1.27 -5.67
C ARG A 26 15.01 -1.85 -6.22
N ALA A 27 15.77 -2.56 -5.39
CA ALA A 27 16.98 -3.27 -5.83
C ALA A 27 16.66 -4.31 -6.90
N MET A 28 15.61 -5.11 -6.70
CA MET A 28 15.16 -6.12 -7.65
C MET A 28 14.68 -5.51 -8.97
N PHE A 29 13.98 -4.36 -8.91
CA PHE A 29 13.56 -3.64 -10.11
C PHE A 29 14.73 -3.11 -10.96
N VAL A 30 15.80 -2.62 -10.31
CA VAL A 30 17.02 -2.19 -11.01
C VAL A 30 17.70 -3.39 -11.67
N GLU A 31 17.86 -4.49 -10.93
CA GLU A 31 18.42 -5.75 -11.44
C GLU A 31 17.61 -6.29 -12.63
N GLY A 32 16.27 -6.20 -12.56
CA GLY A 32 15.39 -6.59 -13.66
C GLY A 32 15.66 -5.81 -14.96
N LYS A 33 15.89 -4.50 -14.85
CA LYS A 33 16.27 -3.69 -16.03
C LYS A 33 17.62 -4.10 -16.61
N GLU A 34 18.59 -4.41 -15.76
CA GLU A 34 19.91 -4.86 -16.20
C GLU A 34 19.81 -6.24 -16.88
N MET A 35 19.01 -7.17 -16.32
CA MET A 35 18.75 -8.46 -16.92
C MET A 35 18.03 -8.33 -18.25
N ALA A 36 16.99 -7.47 -18.33
CA ALA A 36 16.26 -7.23 -19.59
C ALA A 36 17.17 -6.66 -20.69
N ALA A 37 18.08 -5.77 -20.33
CA ALA A 37 19.07 -5.25 -21.27
C ALA A 37 20.05 -6.33 -21.79
N LYS A 38 20.35 -7.34 -20.96
CA LYS A 38 21.30 -8.40 -21.27
C LYS A 38 20.68 -9.59 -22.04
N TYR A 39 19.46 -9.98 -21.66
CA TYR A 39 18.85 -11.21 -22.14
C TYR A 39 17.64 -10.99 -23.06
N GLY A 40 17.20 -9.72 -23.23
CA GLY A 40 15.93 -9.38 -23.86
C GLY A 40 14.80 -9.30 -22.83
N ALA A 41 13.97 -8.26 -22.91
CA ALA A 41 12.88 -8.03 -21.95
C ALA A 41 11.86 -9.18 -21.94
N GLU A 42 11.65 -9.80 -23.09
CA GLU A 42 10.74 -10.94 -23.28
C GLU A 42 11.20 -12.24 -22.59
N ASN A 43 12.47 -12.29 -22.17
CA ASN A 43 13.07 -13.45 -21.50
C ASN A 43 13.32 -13.22 -20.00
N VAL A 44 12.82 -12.10 -19.44
CA VAL A 44 12.92 -11.79 -18.02
C VAL A 44 11.52 -11.67 -17.43
N TYR A 45 11.24 -12.44 -16.41
CA TYR A 45 9.95 -12.53 -15.73
C TYR A 45 10.01 -11.75 -14.43
N ASP A 46 9.71 -10.44 -14.50
CA ASP A 46 9.82 -9.54 -13.36
C ASP A 46 8.51 -9.45 -12.58
N PHE A 47 8.43 -10.19 -11.47
CA PHE A 47 7.33 -10.17 -10.49
C PHE A 47 7.63 -9.30 -9.27
N SER A 48 8.62 -8.40 -9.35
CA SER A 48 9.07 -7.64 -8.18
C SER A 48 8.21 -6.42 -7.88
N LEU A 49 7.72 -5.69 -8.90
CA LEU A 49 7.06 -4.40 -8.75
C LEU A 49 5.54 -4.50 -8.91
N GLY A 50 4.81 -4.01 -7.92
CA GLY A 50 3.34 -3.88 -7.96
C GLY A 50 2.89 -2.65 -8.77
N ASN A 51 3.21 -2.61 -10.06
CA ASN A 51 2.74 -1.57 -10.98
C ASN A 51 1.56 -2.08 -11.80
N PRO A 52 0.39 -1.41 -11.80
CA PRO A 52 -0.75 -1.85 -12.60
C PRO A 52 -0.38 -2.08 -14.07
N ALA A 53 -0.85 -3.21 -14.63
CA ALA A 53 -0.63 -3.57 -16.03
C ALA A 53 -1.81 -3.19 -16.93
N THR A 54 -2.95 -2.84 -16.35
CA THR A 54 -4.12 -2.35 -17.09
C THR A 54 -4.02 -0.85 -17.32
N PRO A 55 -4.54 -0.31 -18.43
CA PRO A 55 -4.56 1.12 -18.68
C PRO A 55 -5.47 1.85 -17.69
N ALA A 56 -5.26 3.16 -17.54
CA ALA A 56 -6.22 4.03 -16.88
C ALA A 56 -7.56 4.03 -17.65
N PRO A 57 -8.72 4.17 -16.97
CA PRO A 57 -10.01 4.25 -17.64
C PRO A 57 -10.07 5.42 -18.65
N GLU A 58 -10.71 5.20 -19.80
CA GLU A 58 -10.88 6.27 -20.81
C GLU A 58 -11.65 7.48 -20.24
N ALA A 59 -12.56 7.24 -19.28
CA ALA A 59 -13.27 8.30 -18.59
C ALA A 59 -12.32 9.26 -17.85
N PHE A 60 -11.19 8.79 -17.34
CA PHE A 60 -10.17 9.67 -16.74
C PHE A 60 -9.53 10.57 -17.81
N HIS A 61 -9.18 10.01 -18.96
CA HIS A 61 -8.61 10.81 -20.06
C HIS A 61 -9.64 11.82 -20.60
N ALA A 62 -10.90 11.42 -20.72
CA ALA A 62 -11.99 12.32 -21.11
C ALA A 62 -12.14 13.46 -20.08
N ALA A 63 -12.19 13.14 -18.80
CA ALA A 63 -12.29 14.14 -17.73
C ALA A 63 -11.14 15.16 -17.75
N VAL A 64 -9.91 14.72 -18.04
CA VAL A 64 -8.76 15.63 -18.18
C VAL A 64 -8.93 16.54 -19.38
N ARG A 65 -9.36 16.03 -20.54
CA ARG A 65 -9.61 16.85 -21.74
C ARG A 65 -10.72 17.88 -21.48
N ASP A 66 -11.84 17.44 -20.91
CA ASP A 66 -12.98 18.32 -20.62
C ASP A 66 -12.59 19.46 -19.66
N LEU A 67 -11.79 19.16 -18.62
CA LEU A 67 -11.30 20.17 -17.67
C LEU A 67 -10.42 21.23 -18.34
N LEU A 68 -9.57 20.83 -19.28
CA LEU A 68 -8.73 21.74 -20.04
C LEU A 68 -9.57 22.59 -21.00
N ASP A 69 -10.51 21.99 -21.71
CA ASP A 69 -11.43 22.69 -22.62
C ASP A 69 -12.33 23.69 -21.87
N GLU A 70 -12.85 23.30 -20.69
CA GLU A 70 -13.60 24.18 -19.78
C GLU A 70 -12.74 25.37 -19.29
N ALA A 71 -11.49 25.13 -18.95
CA ALA A 71 -10.57 26.17 -18.52
C ALA A 71 -10.27 27.16 -19.67
N ASP A 72 -10.01 26.66 -20.86
CA ASP A 72 -9.72 27.46 -22.05
C ASP A 72 -10.96 28.30 -22.47
N ALA A 73 -12.16 27.74 -22.42
CA ALA A 73 -13.41 28.45 -22.72
C ALA A 73 -13.67 29.62 -21.74
N ASN A 74 -13.20 29.51 -20.49
CA ASN A 74 -13.32 30.56 -19.47
C ASN A 74 -12.08 31.49 -19.38
N GLY A 75 -11.12 31.33 -20.28
CA GLY A 75 -9.92 32.16 -20.40
C GLY A 75 -9.09 32.20 -19.11
N ALA A 76 -8.54 33.37 -18.78
CA ALA A 76 -7.66 33.51 -17.61
C ALA A 76 -8.30 33.07 -16.28
N ALA A 77 -9.59 33.31 -16.10
CA ALA A 77 -10.31 32.91 -14.87
C ALA A 77 -10.42 31.37 -14.78
N GLY A 78 -10.73 30.69 -15.89
CA GLY A 78 -10.77 29.25 -15.96
C GLY A 78 -9.41 28.61 -15.69
N SER A 79 -8.36 29.14 -16.30
CA SER A 79 -6.98 28.68 -16.06
C SER A 79 -6.57 28.85 -14.61
N LEU A 80 -6.89 29.98 -13.96
CA LEU A 80 -6.58 30.19 -12.53
C LEU A 80 -7.39 29.26 -11.62
N ALA A 81 -8.64 28.98 -11.94
CA ALA A 81 -9.46 28.02 -11.17
C ALA A 81 -8.94 26.58 -11.28
N LEU A 82 -8.44 26.18 -12.45
CA LEU A 82 -7.92 24.83 -12.69
C LEU A 82 -6.50 24.63 -12.13
N HIS A 83 -5.62 25.63 -12.24
CA HIS A 83 -4.18 25.49 -11.94
C HIS A 83 -3.72 26.27 -10.70
N GLY A 84 -4.62 27.06 -10.07
CA GLY A 84 -4.28 27.85 -8.90
C GLY A 84 -4.09 27.03 -7.62
N TYR A 85 -3.53 27.69 -6.61
CA TYR A 85 -3.54 27.12 -5.26
C TYR A 85 -4.97 27.02 -4.72
N MET A 86 -5.20 26.04 -3.86
CA MET A 86 -6.49 25.75 -3.24
C MET A 86 -6.34 25.62 -1.71
N GLU A 87 -7.41 25.31 -1.01
CA GLU A 87 -7.40 24.96 0.41
C GLU A 87 -6.40 23.80 0.69
N ASN A 88 -5.79 23.78 1.88
CA ASN A 88 -4.81 22.75 2.25
C ASN A 88 -5.41 21.32 2.16
N ALA A 89 -6.69 21.17 2.45
CA ALA A 89 -7.40 19.90 2.34
C ALA A 89 -7.70 19.47 0.87
N GLY A 90 -7.52 20.35 -0.11
CA GLY A 90 -7.93 20.15 -1.50
C GLY A 90 -9.28 20.81 -1.81
N TYR A 91 -9.74 20.70 -3.06
CA TYR A 91 -11.00 21.29 -3.48
C TYR A 91 -12.20 20.73 -2.70
N LYS A 92 -13.02 21.63 -2.15
CA LYS A 92 -14.18 21.25 -1.34
C LYS A 92 -15.17 20.39 -2.14
N GLU A 93 -15.42 20.75 -3.39
CA GLU A 93 -16.34 20.05 -4.29
C GLU A 93 -15.86 18.63 -4.58
N VAL A 94 -14.55 18.44 -4.78
CA VAL A 94 -13.92 17.12 -4.96
C VAL A 94 -14.09 16.26 -3.71
N ARG A 95 -13.79 16.83 -2.54
CA ARG A 95 -13.93 16.13 -1.26
C ARG A 95 -15.38 15.75 -0.97
N GLN A 96 -16.34 16.64 -1.28
CA GLN A 96 -17.76 16.35 -1.11
C GLN A 96 -18.21 15.21 -2.05
N THR A 97 -17.78 15.24 -3.32
CA THR A 97 -18.11 14.16 -4.27
C THR A 97 -17.57 12.80 -3.81
N ILE A 98 -16.37 12.78 -3.24
CA ILE A 98 -15.80 11.55 -2.65
C ILE A 98 -16.59 11.11 -1.41
N ALA A 99 -16.95 12.05 -0.52
CA ALA A 99 -17.76 11.76 0.67
C ALA A 99 -19.11 11.14 0.28
N ASP A 100 -19.81 11.73 -0.70
CA ASP A 100 -21.10 11.24 -1.19
C ASP A 100 -20.98 9.82 -1.80
N ASN A 101 -19.87 9.55 -2.51
CA ASN A 101 -19.57 8.21 -3.04
C ASN A 101 -19.38 7.19 -1.91
N LEU A 102 -18.59 7.54 -0.87
CA LEU A 102 -18.37 6.68 0.29
C LEU A 102 -19.68 6.43 1.06
N ASN A 103 -20.48 7.48 1.28
CA ASN A 103 -21.76 7.38 1.98
C ASN A 103 -22.72 6.44 1.27
N ARG A 104 -22.80 6.54 -0.07
CA ARG A 104 -23.64 5.64 -0.87
C ARG A 104 -23.16 4.19 -0.84
N ARG A 105 -21.85 3.96 -0.89
CA ARG A 105 -21.24 2.61 -0.96
C ARG A 105 -21.24 1.91 0.39
N PHE A 106 -20.96 2.62 1.46
CA PHE A 106 -20.66 2.03 2.77
C PHE A 106 -21.64 2.45 3.87
N GLY A 107 -22.63 3.31 3.57
CA GLY A 107 -23.60 3.78 4.55
C GLY A 107 -23.03 4.72 5.61
N THR A 108 -21.91 5.37 5.32
CA THR A 108 -21.28 6.38 6.18
C THR A 108 -22.02 7.72 6.12
N LYS A 109 -21.56 8.73 6.87
CA LYS A 109 -22.16 10.07 6.93
C LYS A 109 -21.11 11.17 6.84
N PHE A 110 -20.12 10.98 5.98
CA PHE A 110 -19.04 11.95 5.77
C PHE A 110 -19.51 13.14 4.94
N ASP A 111 -18.84 14.24 5.12
CA ASP A 111 -18.88 15.40 4.23
C ASP A 111 -17.46 15.83 3.84
N ALA A 112 -17.35 16.96 3.13
CA ALA A 112 -16.04 17.48 2.70
C ALA A 112 -15.08 17.78 3.85
N HIS A 113 -15.58 18.00 5.07
CA HIS A 113 -14.75 18.29 6.25
C HIS A 113 -13.94 17.06 6.68
N ASN A 114 -14.51 15.87 6.56
CA ASN A 114 -13.85 14.62 6.95
C ASN A 114 -12.71 14.19 6.03
N LEU A 115 -12.55 14.84 4.86
CA LEU A 115 -11.61 14.38 3.82
C LEU A 115 -10.48 15.37 3.57
N ILE A 116 -9.29 14.84 3.37
CA ILE A 116 -8.10 15.60 2.95
C ILE A 116 -7.49 14.91 1.72
N MET A 117 -7.33 15.63 0.61
CA MET A 117 -6.68 15.11 -0.60
C MET A 117 -5.18 15.02 -0.40
N THR A 118 -4.57 13.92 -0.86
CA THR A 118 -3.16 13.59 -0.60
C THR A 118 -2.40 13.21 -1.87
N VAL A 119 -1.07 13.27 -1.79
CA VAL A 119 -0.19 12.79 -2.86
C VAL A 119 -0.05 11.26 -2.83
N GLY A 120 -1.17 10.57 -2.95
CA GLY A 120 -1.31 9.12 -2.81
C GLY A 120 -1.25 8.64 -1.37
N ALA A 121 -1.43 7.32 -1.14
CA ALA A 121 -1.43 6.72 0.20
C ALA A 121 -0.12 6.96 0.97
N ALA A 122 1.04 6.91 0.29
CA ALA A 122 2.33 7.16 0.94
C ALA A 122 2.42 8.56 1.56
N GLY A 123 1.95 9.59 0.84
CA GLY A 123 1.81 10.94 1.37
C GLY A 123 0.81 10.97 2.52
N GLY A 124 -0.35 10.32 2.35
CA GLY A 124 -1.38 10.20 3.38
C GLY A 124 -0.87 9.62 4.68
N LEU A 125 -0.15 8.49 4.63
CA LEU A 125 0.44 7.86 5.82
C LEU A 125 1.48 8.76 6.51
N ASN A 126 2.33 9.46 5.74
CA ASN A 126 3.32 10.36 6.32
C ASN A 126 2.67 11.58 6.99
N ILE A 127 1.60 12.16 6.44
CA ILE A 127 0.89 13.27 7.10
C ILE A 127 0.14 12.81 8.34
N ILE A 128 -0.46 11.62 8.33
CA ILE A 128 -1.06 11.01 9.52
C ILE A 128 0.01 10.85 10.61
N PHE A 129 1.11 10.19 10.31
CA PHE A 129 2.19 9.96 11.27
C PHE A 129 2.80 11.26 11.81
N LYS A 130 3.00 12.27 10.94
CA LYS A 130 3.46 13.59 11.37
C LYS A 130 2.51 14.25 12.38
N THR A 131 1.21 13.95 12.27
CA THR A 131 0.18 14.53 13.12
C THR A 131 0.10 13.84 14.49
N ILE A 132 0.23 12.52 14.53
CA ILE A 132 -0.10 11.73 15.74
C ILE A 132 1.12 11.23 16.53
N LEU A 133 2.34 11.25 15.93
CA LEU A 133 3.51 10.62 16.54
C LEU A 133 4.45 11.64 17.18
N ASP A 134 4.83 11.36 18.42
CA ASP A 134 5.97 11.94 19.10
C ASP A 134 7.19 10.99 19.07
N PRO A 135 8.42 11.52 19.25
CA PRO A 135 9.60 10.68 19.35
C PRO A 135 9.50 9.62 20.46
N GLY A 136 9.66 8.35 20.08
CA GLY A 136 9.59 7.22 21.00
C GLY A 136 8.23 6.52 21.05
N ASP A 137 7.23 7.03 20.37
CA ASP A 137 5.95 6.35 20.20
C ASP A 137 6.08 5.07 19.38
N GLU A 138 5.08 4.21 19.48
CA GLU A 138 5.03 2.92 18.82
C GLU A 138 3.85 2.86 17.83
N VAL A 139 4.15 2.34 16.63
CA VAL A 139 3.17 2.00 15.61
C VAL A 139 3.23 0.49 15.41
N ILE A 140 2.09 -0.19 15.47
CA ILE A 140 1.99 -1.62 15.26
C ILE A 140 1.65 -1.90 13.78
N ALA A 141 2.24 -2.94 13.19
CA ALA A 141 1.83 -3.50 11.90
C ALA A 141 1.83 -5.03 11.96
N PHE A 142 0.88 -5.64 11.26
CA PHE A 142 0.81 -7.10 11.12
C PHE A 142 1.78 -7.58 10.05
N ALA A 143 2.68 -8.49 10.40
CA ALA A 143 3.50 -9.17 9.40
C ALA A 143 2.65 -10.19 8.61
N PRO A 144 2.93 -10.37 7.32
CA PRO A 144 3.79 -9.54 6.50
C PRO A 144 3.12 -8.21 6.14
N PHE A 145 3.89 -7.14 6.02
CA PHE A 145 3.41 -5.78 5.78
C PHE A 145 4.24 -5.05 4.74
N PHE A 146 3.71 -3.98 4.18
CA PHE A 146 4.44 -3.12 3.25
C PHE A 146 5.68 -2.50 3.93
N GLY A 147 6.86 -2.88 3.46
CA GLY A 147 8.15 -2.61 4.15
C GLY A 147 8.43 -1.13 4.45
N GLU A 148 7.86 -0.21 3.67
CA GLU A 148 8.06 1.24 3.85
C GLU A 148 7.42 1.78 5.14
N TYR A 149 6.49 1.07 5.79
CA TYR A 149 5.94 1.48 7.09
C TYR A 149 7.03 1.69 8.14
N ARG A 150 8.13 0.90 8.08
CA ARG A 150 9.29 1.09 8.96
C ARG A 150 9.92 2.46 8.78
N GLN A 151 10.08 2.88 7.52
CA GLN A 151 10.70 4.17 7.21
C GLN A 151 9.75 5.32 7.53
N TYR A 152 8.45 5.16 7.28
CA TYR A 152 7.46 6.19 7.60
C TYR A 152 7.39 6.46 9.10
N ALA A 153 7.36 5.43 9.96
CA ALA A 153 7.44 5.60 11.40
C ALA A 153 8.79 6.22 11.85
N ALA A 154 9.91 5.74 11.27
CA ALA A 154 11.24 6.25 11.59
C ALA A 154 11.46 7.72 11.17
N ASN A 155 10.73 8.24 10.18
CA ASN A 155 10.77 9.67 9.82
C ASN A 155 10.44 10.57 11.02
N PHE A 156 9.59 10.09 11.94
CA PHE A 156 9.12 10.82 13.12
C PHE A 156 9.69 10.27 14.43
N ASP A 157 10.81 9.54 14.37
CA ASP A 157 11.48 8.94 15.52
C ASP A 157 10.61 7.95 16.31
N ALA A 158 9.56 7.43 15.69
CA ALA A 158 8.71 6.37 16.23
C ALA A 158 9.24 4.99 15.84
N LYS A 159 8.80 3.97 16.58
CA LYS A 159 9.21 2.58 16.41
C LYS A 159 8.08 1.75 15.77
N LEU A 160 8.38 1.01 14.71
CA LEU A 160 7.45 0.00 14.21
C LEU A 160 7.58 -1.28 15.05
N VAL A 161 6.47 -1.71 15.65
CA VAL A 161 6.32 -2.98 16.38
C VAL A 161 5.60 -3.96 15.46
N THR A 162 6.14 -5.16 15.31
CA THR A 162 5.60 -6.17 14.40
C THR A 162 4.82 -7.22 15.17
N VAL A 163 3.56 -7.43 14.79
CA VAL A 163 2.73 -8.55 15.24
C VAL A 163 2.82 -9.68 14.21
N GLN A 164 2.98 -10.91 14.67
CA GLN A 164 3.11 -12.07 13.78
C GLN A 164 1.74 -12.50 13.23
N PRO A 165 1.69 -13.12 12.04
CA PRO A 165 0.47 -13.73 11.51
C PRO A 165 0.28 -15.13 12.06
N ASP A 166 -0.93 -15.64 11.97
CA ASP A 166 -1.17 -17.08 11.86
C ASP A 166 -0.61 -17.57 10.52
N LEU A 167 0.35 -18.51 10.54
CA LEU A 167 1.08 -18.92 9.33
C LEU A 167 0.27 -19.82 8.38
N ASP A 168 -0.89 -20.34 8.82
CA ASP A 168 -1.77 -21.15 7.99
C ASP A 168 -2.76 -20.28 7.21
N THR A 169 -3.24 -19.21 7.82
CA THR A 169 -4.29 -18.35 7.28
C THR A 169 -3.83 -16.95 6.88
N PHE A 170 -2.70 -16.51 7.39
CA PHE A 170 -2.18 -15.13 7.32
C PHE A 170 -3.16 -14.08 7.88
N GLN A 171 -4.11 -14.50 8.71
CA GLN A 171 -4.85 -13.57 9.56
C GLN A 171 -3.93 -13.09 10.71
N PRO A 172 -4.16 -11.89 11.28
CA PRO A 172 -3.42 -11.41 12.45
C PRO A 172 -3.50 -12.35 13.65
N ASP A 173 -2.37 -12.60 14.33
CA ASP A 173 -2.39 -13.23 15.66
C ASP A 173 -2.86 -12.21 16.71
N LEU A 174 -4.11 -12.38 17.15
CA LEU A 174 -4.74 -11.47 18.12
C LEU A 174 -4.12 -11.55 19.52
N SER A 175 -3.55 -12.68 19.89
CA SER A 175 -2.89 -12.84 21.19
C SER A 175 -1.54 -12.10 21.20
N ASP A 176 -0.80 -12.16 20.09
CA ASP A 176 0.44 -11.41 19.91
C ASP A 176 0.16 -9.90 19.82
N LEU A 177 -0.96 -9.50 19.16
CA LEU A 177 -1.41 -8.10 19.14
C LEU A 177 -1.63 -7.59 20.56
N GLU A 178 -2.46 -8.27 21.33
CA GLU A 178 -2.81 -7.84 22.70
C GLU A 178 -1.58 -7.73 23.60
N ALA A 179 -0.63 -8.65 23.47
CA ALA A 179 0.63 -8.66 24.24
C ALA A 179 1.59 -7.53 23.86
N LYS A 180 1.53 -7.03 22.62
CA LYS A 180 2.47 -6.02 22.10
C LYS A 180 1.98 -4.57 22.21
N ILE A 181 0.70 -4.35 22.52
CA ILE A 181 0.19 -3.01 22.79
C ILE A 181 0.72 -2.53 24.14
N THR A 182 1.32 -1.34 24.15
CA THR A 182 1.88 -0.68 25.35
C THR A 182 1.27 0.72 25.52
N ALA A 183 1.59 1.39 26.63
CA ALA A 183 1.21 2.79 26.83
C ALA A 183 1.84 3.78 25.82
N LYS A 184 2.79 3.32 24.99
CA LYS A 184 3.42 4.10 23.91
C LYS A 184 2.78 3.83 22.55
N THR A 185 1.89 2.86 22.45
CA THR A 185 1.23 2.54 21.19
C THR A 185 0.26 3.64 20.80
N LYS A 186 0.52 4.33 19.69
CA LYS A 186 -0.31 5.39 19.14
C LYS A 186 -1.19 4.93 18.00
N ALA A 187 -0.70 3.96 17.22
CA ALA A 187 -1.45 3.49 16.05
C ALA A 187 -1.21 2.01 15.75
N LEU A 188 -2.22 1.40 15.16
CA LEU A 188 -2.17 0.11 14.48
C LEU A 188 -2.46 0.31 13.01
N ILE A 189 -1.58 -0.15 12.11
CA ILE A 189 -1.83 -0.13 10.66
C ILE A 189 -2.46 -1.46 10.24
N VAL A 190 -3.57 -1.36 9.51
CA VAL A 190 -4.23 -2.48 8.83
C VAL A 190 -4.19 -2.22 7.33
N ASN A 191 -3.71 -3.20 6.56
CA ASN A 191 -3.72 -3.18 5.10
C ASN A 191 -4.43 -4.45 4.62
N THR A 192 -5.65 -4.28 4.13
CA THR A 192 -6.52 -5.36 3.62
C THR A 192 -7.33 -4.83 2.43
N PRO A 193 -7.35 -5.53 1.28
CA PRO A 193 -6.54 -6.70 0.91
C PRO A 193 -5.04 -6.46 1.09
N ASN A 194 -4.34 -7.47 1.61
CA ASN A 194 -2.98 -7.30 2.12
C ASN A 194 -1.91 -7.31 1.02
N ASN A 195 -0.97 -6.40 1.10
CA ASN A 195 0.32 -6.50 0.46
C ASN A 195 1.36 -6.95 1.49
N PRO A 196 1.90 -8.18 1.40
CA PRO A 196 2.14 -8.96 0.17
C PRO A 196 1.28 -10.22 -0.04
N THR A 197 0.37 -10.59 0.87
CA THR A 197 -0.25 -11.93 0.85
C THR A 197 -1.47 -12.05 -0.08
N GLY A 198 -2.15 -10.95 -0.36
CA GLY A 198 -3.44 -10.95 -1.04
C GLY A 198 -4.62 -11.39 -0.15
N VAL A 199 -4.40 -11.65 1.13
CA VAL A 199 -5.44 -12.08 2.09
C VAL A 199 -6.32 -10.90 2.47
N ILE A 200 -7.62 -11.16 2.64
CA ILE A 200 -8.58 -10.22 3.23
C ILE A 200 -8.77 -10.60 4.70
N TYR A 201 -8.67 -9.60 5.60
CA TYR A 201 -8.93 -9.84 7.01
C TYR A 201 -10.43 -9.98 7.24
N LYS A 202 -10.82 -11.07 7.93
CA LYS A 202 -12.23 -11.42 8.15
C LYS A 202 -12.93 -10.40 9.05
N PRO A 203 -14.26 -10.20 8.87
CA PRO A 203 -15.05 -9.32 9.74
C PRO A 203 -14.88 -9.63 11.24
N GLU A 204 -14.82 -10.91 11.61
CA GLU A 204 -14.63 -11.34 13.00
C GLU A 204 -13.25 -10.96 13.54
N THR A 205 -12.22 -11.03 12.68
CA THR A 205 -10.86 -10.58 13.01
C THR A 205 -10.87 -9.08 13.27
N MET A 206 -11.53 -8.30 12.41
CA MET A 206 -11.60 -6.83 12.56
C MET A 206 -12.40 -6.41 13.80
N GLN A 207 -13.52 -7.09 14.11
CA GLN A 207 -14.27 -6.87 15.35
C GLN A 207 -13.42 -7.14 16.60
N SER A 208 -12.64 -8.22 16.56
CA SER A 208 -11.76 -8.58 17.67
C SER A 208 -10.62 -7.58 17.85
N ILE A 209 -10.05 -7.08 16.75
CA ILE A 209 -9.04 -6.00 16.78
C ILE A 209 -9.64 -4.75 17.43
N GLY A 210 -10.83 -4.31 17.01
CA GLY A 210 -11.52 -3.16 17.61
C GLY A 210 -11.71 -3.33 19.12
N ALA A 211 -12.19 -4.50 19.55
CA ALA A 211 -12.39 -4.80 20.98
C ALA A 211 -11.08 -4.79 21.78
N ILE A 212 -9.99 -5.33 21.22
CA ILE A 212 -8.65 -5.28 21.85
C ILE A 212 -8.19 -3.83 22.00
N LEU A 213 -8.31 -3.01 20.94
CA LEU A 213 -7.91 -1.61 21.00
C LEU A 213 -8.72 -0.83 22.05
N GLU A 214 -10.04 -1.01 22.11
CA GLU A 214 -10.89 -0.39 23.14
C GLU A 214 -10.50 -0.80 24.57
N LYS A 215 -10.20 -2.10 24.77
CA LYS A 215 -9.72 -2.61 26.06
C LYS A 215 -8.41 -1.95 26.46
N LYS A 216 -7.46 -1.88 25.54
CA LYS A 216 -6.11 -1.32 25.79
C LYS A 216 -6.11 0.18 25.99
N GLN A 217 -6.96 0.93 25.30
CA GLN A 217 -7.17 2.36 25.56
C GLN A 217 -7.64 2.61 27.02
N LYS A 218 -8.59 1.80 27.48
CA LYS A 218 -9.06 1.90 28.88
C LYS A 218 -7.97 1.50 29.88
N GLU A 219 -7.15 0.48 29.57
CA GLU A 219 -6.06 0.02 30.40
C GLU A 219 -4.98 1.08 30.60
N TYR A 220 -4.58 1.76 29.51
CA TYR A 220 -3.47 2.72 29.53
C TYR A 220 -3.92 4.19 29.66
N GLY A 221 -5.20 4.49 29.51
CA GLY A 221 -5.73 5.86 29.54
C GLY A 221 -5.24 6.73 28.39
N THR A 222 -5.04 6.13 27.21
CA THR A 222 -4.54 6.80 25.99
C THR A 222 -5.32 6.34 24.78
N ASP A 223 -5.51 7.22 23.79
CA ASP A 223 -6.15 6.85 22.54
C ASP A 223 -5.16 6.13 21.60
N ILE A 224 -5.68 5.13 20.88
CA ILE A 224 -4.95 4.36 19.87
C ILE A 224 -5.75 4.48 18.56
N TYR A 225 -5.11 4.91 17.47
CA TYR A 225 -5.74 5.00 16.17
C TYR A 225 -5.54 3.71 15.36
N LEU A 226 -6.58 3.26 14.69
CA LEU A 226 -6.47 2.28 13.62
C LEU A 226 -6.28 3.04 12.31
N ILE A 227 -5.18 2.81 11.62
CA ILE A 227 -4.91 3.39 10.30
C ILE A 227 -5.22 2.31 9.26
N SER A 228 -6.30 2.52 8.50
CA SER A 228 -6.68 1.65 7.39
C SER A 228 -5.99 2.11 6.12
N ASP A 229 -4.98 1.36 5.66
CA ASP A 229 -4.29 1.61 4.39
C ASP A 229 -4.93 0.81 3.27
N GLU A 230 -5.74 1.47 2.42
CA GLU A 230 -6.68 0.83 1.49
C GLU A 230 -6.39 1.06 -0.01
N PRO A 231 -5.16 0.90 -0.50
CA PRO A 231 -4.87 1.10 -1.92
C PRO A 231 -5.46 -0.03 -2.80
N TYR A 232 -5.86 -1.16 -2.21
CA TYR A 232 -6.36 -2.34 -2.92
C TYR A 232 -7.86 -2.59 -2.70
N ARG A 233 -8.61 -1.67 -2.08
CA ARG A 233 -10.03 -1.82 -1.76
C ARG A 233 -10.87 -2.34 -2.93
N GLU A 234 -10.60 -1.90 -4.15
CA GLU A 234 -11.36 -2.27 -5.34
C GLU A 234 -10.90 -3.59 -6.00
N LEU A 235 -9.78 -4.14 -5.55
CA LEU A 235 -9.19 -5.36 -6.11
C LEU A 235 -9.51 -6.56 -5.23
N VAL A 236 -10.71 -7.09 -5.37
CA VAL A 236 -11.22 -8.26 -4.62
C VAL A 236 -11.76 -9.31 -5.59
N TYR A 237 -11.64 -10.59 -5.24
CA TYR A 237 -11.95 -11.72 -6.09
C TYR A 237 -12.94 -12.68 -5.43
N ASP A 238 -13.45 -13.64 -6.21
CA ASP A 238 -14.30 -14.75 -5.75
C ASP A 238 -15.59 -14.28 -5.03
N GLY A 239 -16.12 -13.10 -5.39
CA GLY A 239 -17.33 -12.53 -4.75
C GLY A 239 -17.07 -11.92 -3.37
N ASN A 240 -15.84 -11.81 -2.93
CA ASN A 240 -15.49 -11.10 -1.70
C ASN A 240 -15.79 -9.60 -1.86
N SER A 241 -16.04 -8.94 -0.75
CA SER A 241 -16.18 -7.49 -0.64
C SER A 241 -15.32 -6.97 0.49
N GLU A 242 -14.81 -5.78 0.33
CA GLU A 242 -14.09 -5.06 1.38
C GLU A 242 -15.08 -4.28 2.24
N ASP A 243 -14.94 -4.43 3.53
CA ASP A 243 -15.66 -3.61 4.49
C ASP A 243 -14.96 -2.27 4.72
N PHE A 244 -15.72 -1.22 4.96
CA PHE A 244 -15.13 0.05 5.37
C PHE A 244 -14.82 -0.01 6.88
N LEU A 245 -13.53 0.02 7.26
CA LEU A 245 -13.07 -0.39 8.59
C LEU A 245 -13.55 0.52 9.72
N THR A 246 -14.02 1.73 9.43
CA THR A 246 -14.60 2.66 10.43
C THR A 246 -15.80 2.04 11.19
N LYS A 247 -16.48 1.05 10.59
CA LYS A 247 -17.60 0.35 11.26
C LYS A 247 -17.17 -0.55 12.43
N TYR A 248 -15.89 -0.93 12.49
CA TYR A 248 -15.38 -1.84 13.51
C TYR A 248 -14.73 -1.13 14.70
N TYR A 249 -14.25 0.11 14.48
CA TYR A 249 -13.56 0.85 15.50
C TYR A 249 -13.65 2.36 15.23
N LYS A 250 -14.15 3.13 16.19
CA LYS A 250 -14.44 4.56 16.00
C LYS A 250 -13.19 5.41 15.70
N ASN A 251 -12.04 5.10 16.35
CA ASN A 251 -10.79 5.82 16.15
C ASN A 251 -10.03 5.31 14.89
N THR A 252 -10.75 5.14 13.77
CA THR A 252 -10.19 4.68 12.51
C THR A 252 -9.94 5.84 11.55
N ILE A 253 -8.71 6.01 11.11
CA ILE A 253 -8.31 6.94 10.05
C ILE A 253 -8.09 6.13 8.78
N VAL A 254 -8.75 6.49 7.67
CA VAL A 254 -8.62 5.77 6.39
C VAL A 254 -7.68 6.50 5.46
N GLY A 255 -6.71 5.81 4.90
CA GLY A 255 -5.84 6.26 3.82
C GLY A 255 -6.13 5.51 2.54
N TYR A 256 -6.47 6.22 1.46
CA TYR A 256 -6.82 5.65 0.16
C TYR A 256 -5.94 6.17 -0.96
N SER A 257 -5.79 5.39 -2.03
CA SER A 257 -5.07 5.79 -3.23
C SER A 257 -5.77 5.31 -4.50
N PHE A 258 -5.85 6.19 -5.50
CA PHE A 258 -6.31 5.84 -6.84
C PHE A 258 -5.26 5.11 -7.69
N SER A 259 -4.08 4.85 -7.13
CA SER A 259 -2.96 4.20 -7.83
C SER A 259 -3.31 2.83 -8.39
N LYS A 260 -4.25 2.09 -7.75
CA LYS A 260 -4.61 0.72 -8.14
C LYS A 260 -6.00 0.64 -8.71
N SER A 261 -6.97 1.33 -8.09
CA SER A 261 -8.37 1.34 -8.51
C SER A 261 -8.59 1.97 -9.89
N LEU A 262 -7.79 2.97 -10.27
CA LEU A 262 -7.85 3.65 -11.57
C LEU A 262 -6.56 3.51 -12.39
N SER A 263 -5.62 2.64 -11.98
CA SER A 263 -4.32 2.50 -12.65
C SER A 263 -3.55 3.82 -12.81
N LEU A 264 -3.55 4.68 -11.78
CA LEU A 264 -2.95 6.01 -11.78
C LEU A 264 -1.77 6.16 -10.79
N PRO A 265 -0.80 5.22 -10.71
CA PRO A 265 0.27 5.31 -9.71
C PRO A 265 1.20 6.50 -9.93
N GLY A 266 1.34 6.97 -11.17
CA GLY A 266 2.18 8.12 -11.55
C GLY A 266 1.58 9.46 -11.15
N GLU A 267 0.24 9.55 -11.05
CA GLU A 267 -0.49 10.79 -10.80
C GLU A 267 -0.43 11.24 -9.33
N ARG A 268 -0.02 10.35 -8.43
CA ARG A 268 0.15 10.65 -7.00
C ARG A 268 -1.10 11.26 -6.36
N ILE A 269 -2.23 10.58 -6.46
CA ILE A 269 -3.52 11.04 -5.96
C ILE A 269 -4.16 10.03 -5.01
N GLY A 270 -4.72 10.52 -3.91
CA GLY A 270 -5.42 9.78 -2.89
C GLY A 270 -6.12 10.71 -1.93
N TYR A 271 -6.62 10.17 -0.83
CA TYR A 271 -7.24 10.96 0.23
C TYR A 271 -7.09 10.27 1.59
N VAL A 272 -7.24 11.05 2.65
CA VAL A 272 -7.41 10.59 4.03
C VAL A 272 -8.83 10.92 4.46
N VAL A 273 -9.45 10.02 5.24
CA VAL A 273 -10.76 10.24 5.90
C VAL A 273 -10.55 10.16 7.40
N VAL A 274 -11.08 11.15 8.12
CA VAL A 274 -11.17 11.17 9.58
C VAL A 274 -12.66 11.25 9.95
N PRO A 275 -13.25 10.18 10.54
CA PRO A 275 -14.63 10.23 11.03
C PRO A 275 -14.81 11.20 12.21
N ASP A 276 -15.99 11.80 12.31
CA ASP A 276 -16.31 12.72 13.44
C ASP A 276 -16.28 12.01 14.80
N GLU A 277 -16.52 10.70 14.82
CA GLU A 277 -16.50 9.88 16.02
C GLU A 277 -15.09 9.54 16.54
N ALA A 278 -14.05 9.83 15.76
CA ALA A 278 -12.66 9.61 16.17
C ALA A 278 -12.30 10.54 17.33
N ALA A 279 -11.44 10.06 18.23
CA ALA A 279 -10.90 10.91 19.29
C ALA A 279 -10.16 12.11 18.67
N ASP A 280 -10.40 13.30 19.20
CA ASP A 280 -9.80 14.56 18.75
C ASP A 280 -9.97 14.84 17.25
N ALA A 281 -11.12 14.46 16.66
CA ALA A 281 -11.35 14.51 15.21
C ALA A 281 -11.05 15.88 14.59
N GLU A 282 -11.50 16.99 15.20
CA GLU A 282 -11.24 18.34 14.73
C GLU A 282 -9.75 18.69 14.74
N GLU A 283 -9.06 18.36 15.83
CA GLU A 283 -7.62 18.56 15.97
C GLU A 283 -6.83 17.69 14.99
N LEU A 284 -7.28 16.45 14.76
CA LEU A 284 -6.69 15.55 13.78
C LEU A 284 -6.79 16.11 12.37
N ILE A 285 -7.98 16.52 11.94
CA ILE A 285 -8.22 17.09 10.62
C ILE A 285 -7.31 18.30 10.40
N ARG A 286 -7.33 19.26 11.32
CA ARG A 286 -6.47 20.46 11.27
C ARG A 286 -4.99 20.13 11.32
N GLY A 287 -4.61 19.14 12.15
CA GLY A 287 -3.23 18.64 12.25
C GLY A 287 -2.76 18.00 10.95
N ILE A 288 -3.60 17.21 10.30
CA ILE A 288 -3.31 16.55 9.00
C ILE A 288 -3.14 17.61 7.89
N GLU A 289 -4.00 18.64 7.85
CA GLU A 289 -3.85 19.76 6.91
C GLU A 289 -2.53 20.53 7.10
N ILE A 290 -2.18 20.83 8.36
CA ILE A 290 -0.91 21.48 8.70
C ILE A 290 0.27 20.58 8.32
N SER A 291 0.19 19.29 8.60
CA SER A 291 1.22 18.29 8.26
C SER A 291 1.42 18.17 6.75
N ASN A 292 0.34 18.18 5.99
CA ASN A 292 0.38 18.18 4.52
C ASN A 292 1.17 19.40 3.99
N ARG A 293 0.91 20.57 4.53
CA ARG A 293 1.62 21.80 4.15
C ARG A 293 3.08 21.77 4.61
N THR A 294 3.35 21.42 5.87
CA THR A 294 4.70 21.54 6.46
C THR A 294 5.66 20.45 6.04
N LEU A 295 5.18 19.30 5.57
CA LEU A 295 6.00 18.29 4.89
C LEU A 295 6.35 18.68 3.44
N GLY A 296 5.80 19.79 2.94
CA GLY A 296 6.12 20.32 1.61
C GLY A 296 5.26 19.75 0.49
N PHE A 297 4.25 18.93 0.78
CA PHE A 297 3.29 18.49 -0.24
C PHE A 297 2.36 19.62 -0.64
N VAL A 298 1.93 20.45 0.31
CA VAL A 298 1.03 21.60 0.20
C VAL A 298 -0.37 21.17 -0.20
N ASN A 299 -0.53 20.67 -1.43
CA ASN A 299 -1.77 20.09 -1.98
C ASN A 299 -1.46 18.88 -2.85
N ALA A 300 -2.45 18.02 -3.07
CA ALA A 300 -2.42 17.07 -4.17
C ALA A 300 -2.57 17.81 -5.52
N PRO A 301 -2.13 17.23 -6.67
CA PRO A 301 -2.17 17.89 -7.97
C PRO A 301 -3.59 18.34 -8.37
N SER A 302 -3.74 19.62 -8.69
CA SER A 302 -5.04 20.29 -8.93
C SER A 302 -5.88 19.61 -9.99
N LEU A 303 -5.35 19.50 -11.22
CA LEU A 303 -6.04 18.89 -12.36
C LEU A 303 -6.48 17.45 -12.05
N VAL A 304 -5.60 16.69 -11.39
CA VAL A 304 -5.86 15.28 -11.10
C VAL A 304 -6.94 15.12 -10.04
N GLN A 305 -6.99 15.99 -9.02
CA GLN A 305 -8.09 15.98 -8.03
C GLN A 305 -9.46 16.11 -8.73
N GLN A 306 -9.59 17.08 -9.62
CA GLN A 306 -10.84 17.33 -10.33
C GLN A 306 -11.19 16.20 -11.31
N ALA A 307 -10.19 15.62 -11.98
CA ALA A 307 -10.39 14.51 -12.91
C ALA A 307 -10.86 13.24 -12.20
N VAL A 308 -10.24 12.85 -11.07
CA VAL A 308 -10.66 11.63 -10.33
C VAL A 308 -12.07 11.78 -9.75
N ALA A 309 -12.50 12.98 -9.36
CA ALA A 309 -13.86 13.21 -8.88
C ALA A 309 -14.93 12.91 -9.95
N ARG A 310 -14.60 13.03 -11.24
CA ARG A 310 -15.47 12.68 -12.38
C ARG A 310 -15.46 11.18 -12.71
N CYS A 311 -14.58 10.38 -12.06
CA CYS A 311 -14.33 8.97 -12.40
C CYS A 311 -14.51 8.02 -11.21
N LEU A 312 -15.22 8.41 -10.15
CA LEU A 312 -15.35 7.62 -8.92
C LEU A 312 -16.08 6.28 -9.09
N GLU A 313 -16.89 6.16 -10.14
CA GLU A 313 -17.61 4.93 -10.49
C GLU A 313 -16.78 3.98 -11.36
N GLU A 314 -15.69 4.50 -11.93
CA GLU A 314 -14.80 3.74 -12.80
C GLU A 314 -13.91 2.79 -11.96
N LYS A 315 -13.54 1.70 -12.57
CA LYS A 315 -12.65 0.69 -11.99
C LYS A 315 -11.65 0.22 -13.03
N THR A 316 -10.47 -0.17 -12.53
CA THR A 316 -9.54 -0.96 -13.34
C THR A 316 -10.17 -2.30 -13.71
N ASP A 317 -9.64 -2.95 -14.75
CA ASP A 317 -10.10 -4.29 -15.14
C ASP A 317 -9.67 -5.33 -14.09
N VAL A 318 -10.57 -5.61 -13.14
CA VAL A 318 -10.35 -6.60 -12.07
C VAL A 318 -10.30 -8.01 -12.64
N SER A 319 -11.02 -8.29 -13.75
CA SER A 319 -11.05 -9.62 -14.37
C SER A 319 -9.68 -10.00 -14.94
N PHE A 320 -8.95 -9.04 -15.51
CA PHE A 320 -7.57 -9.20 -15.96
C PHE A 320 -6.66 -9.71 -14.83
N TYR A 321 -6.75 -9.10 -13.65
CA TYR A 321 -5.94 -9.54 -12.50
C TYR A 321 -6.42 -10.87 -11.93
N ASP A 322 -7.71 -11.18 -11.96
CA ASP A 322 -8.25 -12.46 -11.51
C ASP A 322 -7.80 -13.62 -12.39
N GLU A 323 -7.75 -13.42 -13.71
CA GLU A 323 -7.20 -14.40 -14.66
C GLU A 323 -5.72 -14.66 -14.39
N ASN A 324 -4.92 -13.60 -14.23
CA ASN A 324 -3.51 -13.70 -13.87
C ASN A 324 -3.31 -14.44 -12.53
N ARG A 325 -4.13 -14.10 -11.52
CA ARG A 325 -4.13 -14.76 -10.22
C ARG A 325 -4.33 -16.25 -10.35
N LYS A 326 -5.39 -16.67 -11.06
CA LYS A 326 -5.73 -18.08 -11.27
C LYS A 326 -4.60 -18.80 -11.99
N MET A 327 -4.13 -18.26 -13.10
CA MET A 327 -3.07 -18.84 -13.91
C MET A 327 -1.79 -19.08 -13.09
N LEU A 328 -1.33 -18.06 -12.36
CA LEU A 328 -0.09 -18.17 -11.58
C LEU A 328 -0.27 -19.07 -10.36
N TYR A 329 -1.36 -18.90 -9.58
CA TYR A 329 -1.63 -19.70 -8.39
C TYR A 329 -1.76 -21.18 -8.73
N GLU A 330 -2.59 -21.54 -9.72
CA GLU A 330 -2.79 -22.93 -10.14
C GLU A 330 -1.52 -23.53 -10.77
N GLY A 331 -0.81 -22.73 -11.59
CA GLY A 331 0.43 -23.15 -12.22
C GLY A 331 1.49 -23.51 -11.19
N LEU A 332 1.74 -22.64 -10.20
CA LEU A 332 2.73 -22.90 -9.16
C LEU A 332 2.31 -24.03 -8.22
N THR A 333 1.04 -24.09 -7.84
CA THR A 333 0.53 -25.17 -6.98
C THR A 333 0.69 -26.56 -7.65
N LYS A 334 0.42 -26.65 -8.95
CA LYS A 334 0.66 -27.88 -9.74
C LYS A 334 2.14 -28.29 -9.79
N LEU A 335 3.05 -27.33 -9.68
CA LEU A 335 4.49 -27.57 -9.63
C LEU A 335 5.00 -27.89 -8.21
N GLY A 336 4.11 -28.03 -7.23
CA GLY A 336 4.44 -28.39 -5.85
C GLY A 336 4.82 -27.22 -4.95
N PHE A 337 4.70 -25.96 -5.40
CA PHE A 337 4.91 -24.82 -4.52
C PHE A 337 3.73 -24.64 -3.55
N THR A 338 4.03 -24.29 -2.31
CA THR A 338 3.03 -23.91 -1.32
C THR A 338 2.72 -22.42 -1.46
N CYS A 339 1.50 -22.09 -1.91
CA CYS A 339 1.05 -20.74 -2.16
C CYS A 339 -0.13 -20.38 -1.27
N VAL A 340 -0.15 -19.15 -0.75
CA VAL A 340 -1.35 -18.57 -0.13
C VAL A 340 -2.29 -18.14 -1.24
N LYS A 341 -3.56 -18.61 -1.21
CA LYS A 341 -4.54 -18.22 -2.22
C LYS A 341 -4.92 -16.75 -2.03
N PRO A 342 -4.65 -15.86 -3.00
CA PRO A 342 -5.03 -14.45 -2.85
C PRO A 342 -6.55 -14.28 -2.98
N GLU A 343 -7.13 -13.46 -2.11
CA GLU A 343 -8.54 -13.05 -2.13
C GLU A 343 -8.72 -11.63 -2.67
N GLY A 344 -7.61 -10.86 -2.70
CA GLY A 344 -7.56 -9.50 -3.22
C GLY A 344 -6.14 -9.05 -3.58
N ALA A 345 -5.98 -7.77 -3.89
CA ALA A 345 -4.76 -7.16 -4.40
C ALA A 345 -4.25 -7.85 -5.69
N PHE A 346 -2.96 -7.82 -5.97
CA PHE A 346 -2.38 -8.52 -7.13
C PHE A 346 -1.01 -9.15 -6.78
N TYR A 347 -0.96 -9.78 -5.60
CA TYR A 347 0.23 -10.46 -5.10
C TYR A 347 -0.05 -11.91 -4.77
N LEU A 348 0.92 -12.77 -5.08
CA LEU A 348 0.97 -14.15 -4.66
C LEU A 348 2.09 -14.32 -3.65
N TRP A 349 1.76 -14.90 -2.49
CA TRP A 349 2.68 -15.19 -1.42
C TRP A 349 3.05 -16.67 -1.43
N VAL A 350 4.31 -16.95 -1.69
CA VAL A 350 4.82 -18.31 -1.93
C VAL A 350 5.82 -18.67 -0.85
N LYS A 351 5.62 -19.80 -0.18
CA LYS A 351 6.58 -20.34 0.77
C LYS A 351 7.85 -20.76 0.05
N SER A 352 9.01 -20.32 0.53
CA SER A 352 10.28 -20.76 0.01
C SER A 352 10.45 -22.27 0.24
N PRO A 353 10.76 -23.07 -0.78
CA PRO A 353 11.11 -24.49 -0.59
C PRO A 353 12.51 -24.67 -0.01
N MET A 354 13.32 -23.62 0.01
CA MET A 354 14.64 -23.59 0.63
C MET A 354 14.56 -22.93 2.00
N GLU A 355 15.37 -23.36 2.97
CA GLU A 355 15.45 -22.76 4.30
C GLU A 355 15.88 -21.28 4.24
N ASP A 356 16.81 -20.95 3.34
CA ASP A 356 17.23 -19.57 3.03
C ASP A 356 16.45 -19.02 1.83
N GLU A 357 15.58 -18.06 2.09
CA GLU A 357 14.82 -17.37 1.04
C GLU A 357 15.71 -16.56 0.06
N GLU A 358 16.87 -16.09 0.50
CA GLU A 358 17.84 -15.41 -0.37
C GLU A 358 18.43 -16.40 -1.38
N ALA A 359 18.78 -17.61 -0.93
CA ALA A 359 19.22 -18.69 -1.82
C ALA A 359 18.13 -19.05 -2.85
N PHE A 360 16.86 -19.10 -2.43
CA PHE A 360 15.73 -19.36 -3.33
C PHE A 360 15.55 -18.25 -4.36
N VAL A 361 15.59 -16.97 -3.95
CA VAL A 361 15.53 -15.84 -4.89
C VAL A 361 16.69 -15.89 -5.89
N ASN A 362 17.90 -16.18 -5.44
CA ASN A 362 19.08 -16.28 -6.30
C ASN A 362 19.02 -17.49 -7.24
N GLU A 363 18.42 -18.61 -6.82
CA GLU A 363 18.13 -19.74 -7.69
C GLU A 363 17.14 -19.36 -8.79
N GLY A 364 16.06 -18.65 -8.46
CA GLY A 364 15.08 -18.15 -9.42
C GLY A 364 15.70 -17.26 -10.50
N LYS A 365 16.68 -16.41 -10.14
CA LYS A 365 17.39 -15.54 -11.10
C LYS A 365 18.11 -16.32 -12.19
N LYS A 366 18.55 -17.57 -11.93
CA LYS A 366 19.18 -18.41 -12.96
C LYS A 366 18.20 -18.78 -14.08
N PHE A 367 16.91 -18.74 -13.78
CA PHE A 367 15.82 -18.96 -14.72
C PHE A 367 15.13 -17.64 -15.12
N HIS A 368 15.77 -16.50 -14.86
CA HIS A 368 15.28 -15.14 -15.14
C HIS A 368 13.97 -14.77 -14.41
N LEU A 369 13.69 -15.40 -13.27
CA LEU A 369 12.57 -15.10 -12.40
C LEU A 369 13.02 -14.10 -11.32
N LEU A 370 12.34 -12.97 -11.22
CA LEU A 370 12.59 -11.94 -10.23
C LEU A 370 11.46 -11.89 -9.21
N MET A 371 11.81 -12.14 -7.94
CA MET A 371 10.88 -12.27 -6.81
C MET A 371 11.39 -11.43 -5.64
N VAL A 372 10.50 -10.97 -4.77
CA VAL A 372 10.91 -10.21 -3.58
C VAL A 372 10.84 -11.09 -2.34
N LYS A 373 11.95 -11.19 -1.62
CA LYS A 373 12.06 -11.99 -0.39
C LYS A 373 11.16 -11.50 0.74
N GLY A 374 10.63 -12.43 1.53
CA GLY A 374 9.65 -12.21 2.59
C GLY A 374 10.18 -11.39 3.76
N GLY A 375 11.46 -11.47 4.08
CA GLY A 375 12.10 -10.65 5.10
C GLY A 375 11.97 -9.15 4.87
N ALA A 376 11.83 -8.71 3.60
CA ALA A 376 11.53 -7.32 3.26
C ALA A 376 10.17 -6.86 3.81
N PHE A 377 9.24 -7.80 3.99
CA PHE A 377 7.90 -7.60 4.52
C PHE A 377 7.77 -8.00 6.00
N GLY A 378 8.87 -8.36 6.65
CA GLY A 378 8.86 -8.78 8.06
C GLY A 378 8.46 -10.23 8.31
N CYS A 379 8.39 -11.06 7.29
CA CYS A 379 8.01 -12.47 7.35
C CYS A 379 8.96 -13.32 6.49
N PRO A 380 10.15 -13.68 6.99
CA PRO A 380 11.11 -14.49 6.24
C PRO A 380 10.58 -15.91 5.98
N GLY A 381 11.22 -16.60 5.02
CA GLY A 381 10.81 -17.95 4.60
C GLY A 381 9.77 -17.97 3.47
N TYR A 382 9.47 -16.82 2.87
CA TYR A 382 8.53 -16.65 1.77
C TYR A 382 9.10 -15.73 0.69
N VAL A 383 8.43 -15.70 -0.47
CA VAL A 383 8.65 -14.70 -1.51
C VAL A 383 7.32 -14.14 -2.01
N ARG A 384 7.34 -12.86 -2.43
CA ARG A 384 6.21 -12.21 -3.07
C ARG A 384 6.40 -12.19 -4.59
N LEU A 385 5.36 -12.57 -5.31
CA LEU A 385 5.21 -12.40 -6.75
C LEU A 385 4.08 -11.40 -7.01
N ALA A 386 4.36 -10.33 -7.74
CA ALA A 386 3.36 -9.37 -8.19
C ALA A 386 2.84 -9.81 -9.57
N TYR A 387 1.60 -10.30 -9.65
CA TYR A 387 1.02 -10.78 -10.91
C TYR A 387 0.31 -9.69 -11.74
N CYS A 388 0.59 -8.42 -11.45
CA CYS A 388 0.18 -7.29 -12.28
C CYS A 388 1.15 -7.09 -13.47
N VAL A 389 1.26 -8.12 -14.29
CA VAL A 389 2.05 -8.20 -15.51
C VAL A 389 1.14 -8.66 -16.66
N SER A 390 1.63 -8.72 -17.92
CA SER A 390 0.81 -9.27 -19.01
C SER A 390 0.51 -10.75 -18.83
N HIS A 391 -0.62 -11.24 -19.35
CA HIS A 391 -0.96 -12.68 -19.38
C HIS A 391 0.18 -13.49 -19.98
N GLU A 392 0.75 -13.01 -21.10
CA GLU A 392 1.86 -13.64 -21.80
C GLU A 392 3.10 -13.81 -20.89
N THR A 393 3.39 -12.81 -20.04
CA THR A 393 4.51 -12.92 -19.08
C THR A 393 4.29 -14.08 -18.13
N ILE A 394 3.07 -14.27 -17.62
CA ILE A 394 2.76 -15.39 -16.71
C ILE A 394 2.87 -16.72 -17.45
N GLU A 395 2.22 -16.87 -18.61
CA GLU A 395 2.28 -18.11 -19.42
C GLU A 395 3.73 -18.52 -19.72
N ARG A 396 4.54 -17.58 -20.18
CA ARG A 396 5.95 -17.84 -20.53
C ARG A 396 6.84 -18.10 -19.33
N SER A 397 6.46 -17.62 -18.13
CA SER A 397 7.21 -17.87 -16.90
C SER A 397 7.01 -19.27 -16.33
N LEU A 398 5.89 -19.94 -16.60
CA LEU A 398 5.58 -21.26 -16.02
C LEU A 398 6.64 -22.33 -16.32
N PRO A 399 7.21 -22.43 -17.54
CA PRO A 399 8.34 -23.34 -17.78
C PRO A 399 9.61 -23.00 -16.98
N ALA A 400 9.84 -21.71 -16.67
CA ALA A 400 10.96 -21.29 -15.82
C ALA A 400 10.71 -21.68 -14.36
N PHE A 401 9.47 -21.53 -13.87
CA PHE A 401 9.06 -22.01 -12.54
C PHE A 401 9.15 -23.56 -12.45
N ALA A 402 8.86 -24.29 -13.51
CA ALA A 402 9.03 -25.76 -13.52
C ALA A 402 10.50 -26.14 -13.30
N LYS A 403 11.44 -25.49 -14.00
CA LYS A 403 12.87 -25.70 -13.80
C LYS A 403 13.33 -25.31 -12.38
N LEU A 404 12.78 -24.22 -11.84
CA LEU A 404 13.05 -23.80 -10.46
C LEU A 404 12.52 -24.85 -9.48
N ALA A 405 11.33 -25.40 -9.68
CA ALA A 405 10.76 -26.46 -8.85
C ALA A 405 11.66 -27.70 -8.84
N GLU A 406 12.11 -28.15 -10.02
CA GLU A 406 13.05 -29.28 -10.15
C GLU A 406 14.36 -29.01 -9.40
N SER A 407 14.94 -27.80 -9.54
CA SER A 407 16.19 -27.44 -8.85
C SER A 407 16.05 -27.41 -7.33
N CYS A 408 14.82 -27.18 -6.83
CA CYS A 408 14.48 -27.20 -5.41
C CYS A 408 14.02 -28.59 -4.92
N GLY A 409 13.96 -29.59 -5.76
CA GLY A 409 13.51 -30.95 -5.42
C GLY A 409 12.01 -31.07 -5.17
N LEU A 410 11.20 -30.12 -5.67
CA LEU A 410 9.75 -30.23 -5.65
C LEU A 410 9.30 -31.26 -6.70
N THR A 411 8.38 -32.13 -6.32
CA THR A 411 7.71 -33.08 -7.20
C THR A 411 6.28 -32.64 -7.43
N ALA A 412 5.88 -32.61 -8.70
CA ALA A 412 4.50 -32.33 -9.09
C ALA A 412 3.54 -33.41 -8.58
#